data_5c830d0adac118039d4a1fb341afaa4a
#
_entry.id   5c830d0adac118039d4a1fb341afaa4a
#
_cell.length_a   1.000
_cell.length_b   1.000
_cell.length_c   1.000
_cell.angle_alpha   90.00
_cell.angle_beta   90.00
_cell.angle_gamma   90.00
#
_symmetry.space_group_name_H-M   'P 1'
#
loop_
_entity.id
_entity.type
_entity.pdbx_description
1 polymer ?
#
loop_
_entity_poly.entity_id
_entity_poly.type
_entity_poly.pdbx_seq_one_letter_code
_entity_poly.pdbx_strand_id
1 'polypeptide(L)'
;MRIKVNQEGEIELHKFLNKITLGDSYKLIKQIPDNSIDLIYTDIPYDISYSGGGCLQKNVKKAVKDMNKNKETLLKGIDYTILDELCRIMKKINIYIWCSKSQIHDLMKYFIDKKECNFNILCWCKDNPVPFGSSPFLSDIEYCLAFYETGIKFNQGCENKHKYYISHINYRDKQKFNHPTIKPIEFVKKQILNSSQENEIVFDPFSGSGTTCVAAKELNRQYIGIEIDPEYYKISIDRLEGILANGQTSMFIS
;
A
#
# COMPACT_ATOMS: atom_id res chain seq x y z
N MET A 1 17.17 23.60 1.95
CA MET A 1 16.23 24.75 2.01
C MET A 1 14.96 24.20 2.65
N ARG A 2 14.67 24.53 3.93
CA ARG A 2 13.41 24.12 4.58
C ARG A 2 12.29 24.93 3.94
N ILE A 3 11.38 24.26 3.25
CA ILE A 3 10.14 24.86 2.76
C ILE A 3 9.34 25.20 4.03
N LYS A 4 9.08 26.48 4.26
CA LYS A 4 8.19 26.92 5.35
C LYS A 4 6.78 26.49 4.98
N VAL A 5 6.33 25.37 5.53
CA VAL A 5 4.89 25.09 5.64
C VAL A 5 4.35 26.19 6.56
N ASN A 6 3.35 26.92 6.12
CA ASN A 6 2.69 27.94 6.95
C ASN A 6 2.01 27.23 8.15
N GLN A 7 1.80 27.95 9.24
CA GLN A 7 1.23 27.35 10.47
C GLN A 7 -0.08 26.61 10.24
N GLU A 8 -0.90 27.03 9.28
CA GLU A 8 -2.15 26.37 8.89
C GLU A 8 -1.91 24.98 8.29
N GLY A 9 -0.91 24.82 7.42
CA GLY A 9 -0.55 23.52 6.83
C GLY A 9 0.02 22.53 7.85
N GLU A 10 0.75 22.99 8.86
CA GLU A 10 1.23 22.13 9.97
C GLU A 10 0.07 21.64 10.83
N ILE A 11 -0.90 22.50 11.13
CA ILE A 11 -2.10 22.15 11.91
C ILE A 11 -2.96 21.13 11.17
N GLU A 12 -3.10 21.24 9.85
CA GLU A 12 -3.87 20.27 9.06
C GLU A 12 -3.20 18.89 9.01
N LEU A 13 -1.89 18.84 8.84
CA LEU A 13 -1.16 17.56 8.82
C LEU A 13 -1.25 16.81 10.15
N HIS A 14 -1.20 17.50 11.28
CA HIS A 14 -1.33 16.93 12.63
C HIS A 14 -2.63 16.15 12.85
N LYS A 15 -3.70 16.48 12.12
CA LYS A 15 -4.98 15.75 12.20
C LYS A 15 -4.84 14.31 11.73
N PHE A 16 -3.93 14.05 10.77
CA PHE A 16 -3.72 12.75 10.13
C PHE A 16 -2.50 12.01 10.68
N LEU A 17 -1.55 12.71 11.29
CA LEU A 17 -0.25 12.15 11.66
C LEU A 17 -0.36 11.04 12.71
N ASN A 18 0.33 9.92 12.46
CA ASN A 18 0.33 8.71 13.28
C ASN A 18 -1.07 8.12 13.49
N LYS A 19 -1.91 8.22 12.46
CA LYS A 19 -3.29 7.70 12.46
C LYS A 19 -3.63 7.01 11.15
N ILE A 20 -4.60 6.12 11.22
CA ILE A 20 -5.38 5.68 10.08
C ILE A 20 -6.74 6.36 10.22
N THR A 21 -7.22 6.98 9.16
CA THR A 21 -8.49 7.73 9.14
C THR A 21 -9.51 6.96 8.32
N LEU A 22 -10.69 6.72 8.89
CA LEU A 22 -11.81 6.14 8.15
C LEU A 22 -12.38 7.18 7.20
N GLY A 23 -12.32 6.91 5.88
CA GLY A 23 -12.88 7.80 4.88
C GLY A 23 -12.41 7.55 3.46
N ASP A 24 -12.89 8.39 2.57
CA ASP A 24 -12.61 8.34 1.13
C ASP A 24 -11.29 9.07 0.82
N SER A 25 -10.31 8.33 0.33
CA SER A 25 -8.98 8.85 0.01
C SER A 25 -9.00 9.97 -1.02
N TYR A 26 -9.89 9.91 -2.02
CA TYR A 26 -10.04 10.97 -3.03
C TYR A 26 -10.51 12.31 -2.47
N LYS A 27 -11.15 12.28 -1.29
CA LYS A 27 -11.61 13.49 -0.57
C LYS A 27 -10.60 13.93 0.46
N LEU A 28 -10.10 12.98 1.27
CA LEU A 28 -9.23 13.30 2.40
C LEU A 28 -7.82 13.75 1.97
N ILE A 29 -7.29 13.21 0.87
CA ILE A 29 -5.97 13.60 0.34
C ILE A 29 -5.88 15.11 0.04
N LYS A 30 -7.00 15.74 -0.34
CA LYS A 30 -7.07 17.18 -0.62
C LYS A 30 -6.82 18.06 0.62
N GLN A 31 -6.94 17.48 1.82
CA GLN A 31 -6.68 18.15 3.09
C GLN A 31 -5.22 17.98 3.54
N ILE A 32 -4.44 17.12 2.87
CA ILE A 32 -3.02 16.94 3.14
C ILE A 32 -2.25 18.05 2.43
N PRO A 33 -1.39 18.81 3.13
CA PRO A 33 -0.64 19.91 2.55
C PRO A 33 0.32 19.45 1.44
N ASP A 34 0.61 20.35 0.50
CA ASP A 34 1.63 20.17 -0.53
C ASP A 34 2.99 19.89 0.09
N ASN A 35 3.79 19.05 -0.56
CA ASN A 35 5.18 18.78 -0.19
C ASN A 35 5.38 18.38 1.29
N SER A 36 4.44 17.62 1.85
CA SER A 36 4.46 17.21 3.27
C SER A 36 4.88 15.76 3.49
N ILE A 37 4.74 14.89 2.50
CA ILE A 37 4.98 13.45 2.57
C ILE A 37 6.34 13.09 2.01
N ASP A 38 7.07 12.18 2.69
CA ASP A 38 8.40 11.73 2.31
C ASP A 38 8.37 10.47 1.44
N LEU A 39 7.46 9.55 1.74
CA LEU A 39 7.29 8.29 1.03
C LEU A 39 5.81 7.91 0.94
N ILE A 40 5.36 7.48 -0.23
CA ILE A 40 4.08 6.79 -0.37
C ILE A 40 4.36 5.31 -0.60
N TYR A 41 3.68 4.47 0.17
CA TYR A 41 3.73 3.01 0.01
C TYR A 41 2.32 2.46 0.09
N THR A 42 1.80 1.94 -1.03
CA THR A 42 0.37 1.64 -1.13
C THR A 42 0.06 0.41 -1.99
N ASP A 43 -1.05 -0.24 -1.66
CA ASP A 43 -1.64 -1.35 -2.42
C ASP A 43 -2.96 -0.84 -3.03
N ILE A 44 -2.89 -0.39 -4.29
CA ILE A 44 -4.05 0.24 -4.94
C ILE A 44 -5.16 -0.78 -5.23
N PRO A 45 -6.43 -0.37 -5.29
CA PRO A 45 -7.51 -1.23 -5.75
C PRO A 45 -7.20 -1.85 -7.12
N TYR A 46 -7.24 -3.18 -7.20
CA TYR A 46 -6.91 -3.90 -8.44
C TYR A 46 -8.08 -3.84 -9.43
N ASP A 47 -7.74 -3.61 -10.69
CA ASP A 47 -8.71 -3.80 -11.77
C ASP A 47 -8.90 -5.30 -12.05
N ILE A 48 -10.02 -5.83 -11.58
CA ILE A 48 -10.39 -7.25 -11.72
C ILE A 48 -11.19 -7.49 -13.00
N SER A 49 -11.61 -6.44 -13.72
CA SER A 49 -12.45 -6.54 -14.92
C SER A 49 -11.77 -7.26 -16.08
N TYR A 50 -10.44 -7.33 -16.09
CA TYR A 50 -9.62 -7.85 -17.19
C TYR A 50 -9.12 -9.28 -17.01
N SER A 51 -9.43 -9.97 -15.94
CA SER A 51 -9.03 -11.37 -15.78
C SER A 51 -9.90 -12.30 -16.64
N GLY A 52 -9.50 -12.49 -17.89
CA GLY A 52 -10.09 -13.41 -18.84
C GLY A 52 -9.95 -14.90 -18.44
N GLY A 53 -10.53 -15.30 -17.32
CA GLY A 53 -10.56 -16.68 -16.83
C GLY A 53 -11.92 -16.99 -16.19
N GLY A 54 -12.77 -17.72 -16.87
CA GLY A 54 -14.17 -17.97 -16.48
C GLY A 54 -14.41 -18.61 -15.12
N CYS A 55 -13.39 -19.12 -14.43
CA CYS A 55 -13.52 -19.74 -13.10
C CYS A 55 -13.35 -18.72 -11.95
N LEU A 56 -12.45 -17.76 -12.11
CA LEU A 56 -12.23 -16.69 -11.13
C LEU A 56 -13.43 -15.77 -10.98
N GLN A 57 -14.16 -15.50 -12.07
CA GLN A 57 -15.36 -14.66 -12.03
C GLN A 57 -16.47 -15.25 -11.17
N LYS A 58 -16.66 -16.57 -11.12
CA LYS A 58 -17.70 -17.19 -10.27
C LYS A 58 -17.32 -17.19 -8.79
N ASN A 59 -16.07 -17.47 -8.46
CA ASN A 59 -15.61 -17.52 -7.08
C ASN A 59 -15.37 -16.13 -6.49
N VAL A 60 -14.85 -15.17 -7.29
CA VAL A 60 -14.73 -13.76 -6.91
C VAL A 60 -16.11 -13.12 -6.82
N LYS A 61 -17.03 -13.37 -7.76
CA LYS A 61 -18.44 -12.92 -7.65
C LYS A 61 -19.14 -13.52 -6.44
N LYS A 62 -18.85 -14.77 -6.07
CA LYS A 62 -19.40 -15.40 -4.86
C LYS A 62 -18.78 -14.77 -3.60
N ALA A 63 -17.45 -14.63 -3.53
CA ALA A 63 -16.78 -13.96 -2.44
C ALA A 63 -17.19 -12.47 -2.31
N VAL A 64 -17.40 -11.78 -3.44
CA VAL A 64 -17.87 -10.38 -3.48
C VAL A 64 -19.37 -10.28 -3.15
N LYS A 65 -20.17 -11.28 -3.49
CA LYS A 65 -21.60 -11.32 -3.14
C LYS A 65 -21.81 -11.61 -1.65
N ASP A 66 -20.89 -12.36 -1.06
CA ASP A 66 -20.84 -12.64 0.39
C ASP A 66 -20.20 -11.47 1.19
N MET A 67 -19.51 -10.56 0.51
CA MET A 67 -18.88 -9.37 1.06
C MET A 67 -19.64 -8.11 0.62
N ASN A 68 -20.64 -7.71 1.33
CA ASN A 68 -21.43 -6.46 1.32
C ASN A 68 -21.48 -5.57 0.05
N LYS A 69 -22.68 -5.02 -0.22
CA LYS A 69 -23.10 -4.18 -1.36
C LYS A 69 -22.24 -2.94 -1.67
N ASN A 70 -21.32 -2.55 -0.82
CA ASN A 70 -20.44 -1.37 -1.01
C ASN A 70 -19.13 -1.68 -1.76
N LYS A 71 -18.87 -2.94 -2.13
CA LYS A 71 -17.58 -3.37 -2.73
C LYS A 71 -17.52 -3.38 -4.25
N GLU A 72 -18.57 -3.01 -4.96
CA GLU A 72 -18.51 -2.87 -6.43
C GLU A 72 -17.49 -1.79 -6.87
N THR A 73 -17.28 -0.78 -6.04
CA THR A 73 -16.32 0.30 -6.31
C THR A 73 -14.87 -0.20 -6.21
N LEU A 74 -14.57 -1.14 -5.31
CA LEU A 74 -13.23 -1.72 -5.14
C LEU A 74 -12.83 -2.65 -6.29
N LEU A 75 -13.78 -3.10 -7.10
CA LEU A 75 -13.53 -3.98 -8.25
C LEU A 75 -13.27 -3.22 -9.56
N LYS A 76 -13.52 -1.91 -9.58
CA LYS A 76 -13.33 -1.05 -10.76
C LYS A 76 -11.90 -0.55 -10.94
N GLY A 77 -11.00 -0.94 -10.04
CA GLY A 77 -9.64 -0.42 -10.03
C GLY A 77 -9.55 0.99 -9.43
N ILE A 78 -8.41 1.63 -9.67
CA ILE A 78 -8.13 2.99 -9.20
C ILE A 78 -8.63 4.03 -10.20
N ASP A 79 -9.18 5.14 -9.71
CA ASP A 79 -9.30 6.35 -10.51
C ASP A 79 -7.95 7.07 -10.55
N TYR A 80 -7.32 7.10 -11.71
CA TYR A 80 -5.98 7.65 -11.91
C TYR A 80 -5.87 9.15 -11.64
N THR A 81 -6.99 9.87 -11.46
CA THR A 81 -6.97 11.29 -11.07
C THR A 81 -6.30 11.51 -9.71
N ILE A 82 -6.27 10.51 -8.83
CA ILE A 82 -5.57 10.58 -7.54
C ILE A 82 -4.05 10.72 -7.70
N LEU A 83 -3.46 10.29 -8.82
CA LEU A 83 -2.01 10.32 -8.99
C LEU A 83 -1.45 11.74 -8.98
N ASP A 84 -2.19 12.73 -9.50
CA ASP A 84 -1.76 14.13 -9.45
C ASP A 84 -1.77 14.64 -7.99
N GLU A 85 -2.75 14.23 -7.17
CA GLU A 85 -2.80 14.55 -5.74
C GLU A 85 -1.69 13.84 -4.95
N LEU A 86 -1.39 12.57 -5.25
CA LEU A 86 -0.25 11.86 -4.66
C LEU A 86 1.06 12.59 -4.96
N CYS A 87 1.26 13.03 -6.20
CA CYS A 87 2.44 13.81 -6.56
C CYS A 87 2.48 15.17 -5.86
N ARG A 88 1.33 15.87 -5.70
CA ARG A 88 1.25 17.18 -5.04
C ARG A 88 1.71 17.13 -3.58
N ILE A 89 1.28 16.12 -2.85
CA ILE A 89 1.59 16.02 -1.40
C ILE A 89 3.01 15.54 -1.11
N MET A 90 3.69 14.88 -2.05
CA MET A 90 5.07 14.43 -1.86
C MET A 90 6.07 15.59 -1.95
N LYS A 91 7.09 15.61 -1.09
CA LYS A 91 8.24 16.52 -1.15
C LYS A 91 9.07 16.33 -2.41
N LYS A 92 9.19 15.09 -2.84
CA LYS A 92 9.71 14.58 -4.12
C LYS A 92 8.99 13.30 -4.41
N ILE A 93 8.78 12.96 -5.67
CA ILE A 93 8.17 11.67 -6.00
C ILE A 93 9.06 10.54 -5.47
N ASN A 94 8.49 9.77 -4.57
CA ASN A 94 9.09 8.60 -3.93
C ASN A 94 7.94 7.67 -3.52
N ILE A 95 7.56 6.76 -4.41
CA ILE A 95 6.32 6.00 -4.28
C ILE A 95 6.50 4.54 -4.68
N TYR A 96 5.94 3.64 -3.87
CA TYR A 96 5.80 2.22 -4.13
C TYR A 96 4.33 1.88 -4.29
N ILE A 97 3.98 1.26 -5.41
CA ILE A 97 2.60 0.93 -5.76
C ILE A 97 2.49 -0.56 -6.06
N TRP A 98 1.82 -1.31 -5.20
CA TRP A 98 1.36 -2.64 -5.54
C TRP A 98 0.20 -2.55 -6.52
N CYS A 99 0.26 -3.32 -7.59
CA CYS A 99 -0.73 -3.25 -8.66
C CYS A 99 -0.93 -4.60 -9.35
N SER A 100 -2.05 -4.73 -10.03
CA SER A 100 -2.27 -5.84 -10.96
C SER A 100 -1.43 -5.66 -12.24
N LYS A 101 -1.17 -6.76 -12.95
CA LYS A 101 -0.44 -6.70 -14.24
C LYS A 101 -1.10 -5.80 -15.29
N SER A 102 -2.43 -5.64 -15.25
CA SER A 102 -3.16 -4.76 -16.17
C SER A 102 -2.90 -3.28 -15.91
N GLN A 103 -2.59 -2.91 -14.67
CA GLN A 103 -2.35 -1.51 -14.26
C GLN A 103 -0.90 -1.05 -14.48
N ILE A 104 0.04 -1.98 -14.74
CA ILE A 104 1.47 -1.66 -14.92
C ILE A 104 1.68 -0.63 -16.02
N HIS A 105 1.03 -0.82 -17.19
CA HIS A 105 1.20 0.06 -18.34
C HIS A 105 0.82 1.50 -18.03
N ASP A 106 -0.35 1.72 -17.43
CA ASP A 106 -0.87 3.05 -17.16
C ASP A 106 -0.06 3.79 -16.09
N LEU A 107 0.37 3.06 -15.05
CA LEU A 107 1.26 3.60 -14.02
C LEU A 107 2.63 3.98 -14.60
N MET A 108 3.24 3.12 -15.44
CA MET A 108 4.49 3.44 -16.11
C MET A 108 4.35 4.65 -17.02
N LYS A 109 3.30 4.71 -17.83
CA LYS A 109 3.02 5.86 -18.69
C LYS A 109 2.89 7.16 -17.88
N TYR A 110 2.20 7.12 -16.72
CA TYR A 110 2.05 8.30 -15.89
C TYR A 110 3.38 8.74 -15.26
N PHE A 111 4.09 7.82 -14.58
CA PHE A 111 5.27 8.21 -13.82
C PHE A 111 6.54 8.35 -14.68
N ILE A 112 6.67 7.61 -15.78
CA ILE A 112 7.85 7.69 -16.64
C ILE A 112 7.65 8.75 -17.71
N ASP A 113 6.56 8.68 -18.50
CA ASP A 113 6.41 9.57 -19.66
C ASP A 113 5.97 10.98 -19.25
N LYS A 114 5.09 11.10 -18.22
CA LYS A 114 4.57 12.41 -17.78
C LYS A 114 5.41 13.05 -16.67
N LYS A 115 5.98 12.24 -15.74
CA LYS A 115 6.69 12.75 -14.54
C LYS A 115 8.21 12.52 -14.60
N GLU A 116 8.72 11.87 -15.62
CA GLU A 116 10.15 11.61 -15.88
C GLU A 116 10.88 10.92 -14.71
N CYS A 117 10.16 10.05 -13.98
CA CYS A 117 10.70 9.34 -12.85
C CYS A 117 11.62 8.18 -13.25
N ASN A 118 12.62 7.93 -12.41
CA ASN A 118 13.29 6.63 -12.40
C ASN A 118 12.33 5.55 -11.87
N PHE A 119 12.54 4.28 -12.24
CA PHE A 119 11.68 3.21 -11.76
C PHE A 119 12.41 1.90 -11.49
N ASN A 120 11.78 1.08 -10.68
CA ASN A 120 12.12 -0.33 -10.50
C ASN A 120 10.84 -1.18 -10.38
N ILE A 121 10.92 -2.42 -10.84
CA ILE A 121 9.87 -3.42 -10.62
C ILE A 121 10.35 -4.34 -9.50
N LEU A 122 9.54 -4.46 -8.46
CA LEU A 122 9.76 -5.36 -7.34
C LEU A 122 8.71 -6.48 -7.38
N CYS A 123 9.08 -7.66 -6.91
CA CYS A 123 8.23 -8.83 -6.97
C CYS A 123 8.13 -9.53 -5.62
N TRP A 124 6.91 -9.85 -5.21
CA TRP A 124 6.70 -10.89 -4.21
C TRP A 124 6.43 -12.21 -4.92
N CYS A 125 7.37 -13.15 -4.78
CA CYS A 125 7.30 -14.48 -5.36
C CYS A 125 6.76 -15.46 -4.31
N LYS A 126 5.62 -16.09 -4.62
CA LYS A 126 4.98 -17.08 -3.76
C LYS A 126 5.51 -18.47 -4.11
N ASP A 127 6.12 -19.14 -3.17
CA ASP A 127 6.68 -20.49 -3.37
C ASP A 127 5.63 -21.61 -3.22
N ASN A 128 4.40 -21.28 -2.80
CA ASN A 128 3.26 -22.20 -2.69
C ASN A 128 2.00 -21.67 -3.41
N PRO A 129 2.08 -21.28 -4.70
CA PRO A 129 0.93 -20.75 -5.42
C PRO A 129 -0.15 -21.83 -5.57
N VAL A 130 -1.41 -21.40 -5.48
CA VAL A 130 -2.53 -22.30 -5.78
C VAL A 130 -2.71 -22.34 -7.30
N PRO A 131 -2.68 -23.52 -7.93
CA PRO A 131 -2.96 -23.62 -9.35
C PRO A 131 -4.42 -23.24 -9.64
N PHE A 132 -4.61 -22.27 -10.53
CA PHE A 132 -5.95 -21.83 -10.93
C PHE A 132 -6.21 -22.14 -12.40
N GLY A 133 -7.21 -23.00 -12.64
CA GLY A 133 -7.89 -23.19 -13.91
C GLY A 133 -6.98 -23.47 -15.11
N SER A 134 -7.36 -22.94 -16.26
CA SER A 134 -6.70 -23.14 -17.56
C SER A 134 -5.59 -22.11 -17.85
N SER A 135 -5.11 -21.35 -16.87
CA SER A 135 -4.01 -20.43 -17.09
C SER A 135 -2.71 -21.18 -17.39
N PRO A 136 -1.96 -20.81 -18.44
CA PRO A 136 -0.68 -21.46 -18.75
C PRO A 136 0.42 -21.14 -17.73
N PHE A 137 0.21 -20.12 -16.87
CA PHE A 137 1.16 -19.71 -15.84
C PHE A 137 0.48 -19.63 -14.49
N LEU A 138 1.22 -19.94 -13.42
CA LEU A 138 0.77 -19.78 -12.05
C LEU A 138 0.68 -18.29 -11.69
N SER A 139 -0.22 -17.96 -10.75
CA SER A 139 -0.30 -16.61 -10.15
C SER A 139 0.61 -16.53 -8.93
N ASP A 140 1.90 -16.76 -9.14
CA ASP A 140 2.94 -16.86 -8.13
C ASP A 140 3.68 -15.54 -7.87
N ILE A 141 3.44 -14.52 -8.69
CA ILE A 141 4.08 -13.21 -8.56
C ILE A 141 3.05 -12.11 -8.32
N GLU A 142 3.33 -11.25 -7.34
CA GLU A 142 2.69 -9.94 -7.18
C GLU A 142 3.70 -8.84 -7.47
N TYR A 143 3.26 -7.78 -8.15
CA TYR A 143 4.12 -6.70 -8.62
C TYR A 143 3.98 -5.46 -7.77
N CYS A 144 5.13 -4.85 -7.44
CA CYS A 144 5.22 -3.55 -6.83
C CYS A 144 6.11 -2.66 -7.69
N LEU A 145 5.57 -1.54 -8.16
CA LEU A 145 6.31 -0.55 -8.94
C LEU A 145 6.84 0.53 -8.02
N ALA A 146 8.14 0.78 -8.06
CA ALA A 146 8.78 1.87 -7.35
C ALA A 146 9.13 2.98 -8.33
N PHE A 147 8.60 4.18 -8.13
CA PHE A 147 8.92 5.38 -8.91
C PHE A 147 9.54 6.43 -8.02
N TYR A 148 10.59 7.10 -8.51
CA TYR A 148 11.30 8.09 -7.71
C TYR A 148 12.00 9.14 -8.57
N GLU A 149 12.03 10.37 -8.07
CA GLU A 149 12.80 11.46 -8.67
C GLU A 149 14.29 11.32 -8.38
N THR A 150 15.10 11.93 -9.22
CA THR A 150 16.54 12.07 -9.00
C THR A 150 16.82 12.82 -7.69
N GLY A 151 17.72 12.27 -6.88
CA GLY A 151 18.12 12.86 -5.60
C GLY A 151 17.33 12.34 -4.39
N ILE A 152 16.47 11.34 -4.55
CA ILE A 152 15.98 10.53 -3.42
C ILE A 152 17.17 9.77 -2.83
N LYS A 153 17.30 9.82 -1.50
CA LYS A 153 18.34 9.12 -0.76
C LYS A 153 17.86 7.73 -0.39
N PHE A 154 18.49 6.72 -0.96
CA PHE A 154 18.28 5.34 -0.57
C PHE A 154 19.31 4.90 0.47
N ASN A 155 18.88 4.11 1.44
CA ASN A 155 19.78 3.53 2.43
C ASN A 155 20.70 2.48 1.77
N GLN A 156 21.99 2.57 2.07
CA GLN A 156 23.05 1.86 1.34
C GLN A 156 23.21 0.37 1.73
N GLY A 157 22.46 -0.16 2.68
CA GLY A 157 22.54 -1.55 3.10
C GLY A 157 22.16 -2.53 1.98
N CYS A 158 23.06 -3.44 1.63
CA CYS A 158 22.82 -4.40 0.53
C CYS A 158 21.61 -5.31 0.75
N GLU A 159 21.32 -5.64 2.01
CA GLU A 159 20.24 -6.55 2.38
C GLU A 159 18.84 -6.06 2.00
N ASN A 160 18.64 -4.75 1.91
CA ASN A 160 17.35 -4.13 1.60
C ASN A 160 17.15 -3.81 0.11
N LYS A 161 18.18 -4.05 -0.73
CA LYS A 161 18.17 -3.68 -2.16
C LYS A 161 17.61 -4.76 -3.08
N HIS A 162 17.29 -5.96 -2.56
CA HIS A 162 16.70 -7.01 -3.38
C HIS A 162 15.34 -6.58 -3.93
N LYS A 163 15.16 -6.74 -5.23
CA LYS A 163 13.90 -6.41 -5.93
C LYS A 163 12.85 -7.52 -5.83
N TYR A 164 13.16 -8.61 -5.16
CA TYR A 164 12.25 -9.71 -4.96
C TYR A 164 12.21 -10.15 -3.50
N TYR A 165 11.10 -10.75 -3.12
CA TYR A 165 10.91 -11.40 -1.84
C TYR A 165 10.22 -12.75 -2.07
N ILE A 166 10.79 -13.82 -1.54
CA ILE A 166 10.24 -15.17 -1.67
C ILE A 166 9.66 -15.59 -0.33
N SER A 167 8.40 -15.96 -0.32
CA SER A 167 7.78 -16.53 0.87
C SER A 167 6.52 -17.32 0.49
N HIS A 168 6.07 -18.12 1.44
CA HIS A 168 4.73 -18.70 1.38
C HIS A 168 3.65 -17.63 1.38
N ILE A 169 2.50 -17.95 0.80
CA ILE A 169 1.30 -17.15 1.02
C ILE A 169 1.06 -17.08 2.52
N ASN A 170 0.95 -15.87 3.05
CA ASN A 170 0.88 -15.64 4.49
C ASN A 170 -0.48 -16.03 5.08
N TYR A 171 -0.76 -17.34 5.13
CA TYR A 171 -1.99 -17.87 5.73
C TYR A 171 -2.12 -17.56 7.21
N ARG A 172 -0.99 -17.48 7.94
CA ARG A 172 -1.01 -17.20 9.38
C ARG A 172 -1.54 -15.80 9.67
N ASP A 173 -1.05 -14.77 8.98
CA ASP A 173 -1.53 -13.40 9.17
C ASP A 173 -2.93 -13.22 8.61
N LYS A 174 -3.29 -13.93 7.53
CA LYS A 174 -4.67 -13.96 7.02
C LYS A 174 -5.66 -14.47 8.08
N GLN A 175 -5.32 -15.54 8.77
CA GLN A 175 -6.14 -16.09 9.87
C GLN A 175 -6.06 -15.21 11.13
N LYS A 176 -4.83 -14.74 11.47
CA LYS A 176 -4.56 -13.93 12.66
C LYS A 176 -5.31 -12.60 12.65
N PHE A 177 -5.50 -12.00 11.47
CA PHE A 177 -6.11 -10.68 11.31
C PHE A 177 -7.39 -10.71 10.45
N ASN A 178 -7.89 -11.88 10.06
CA ASN A 178 -9.10 -12.06 9.26
C ASN A 178 -9.14 -11.20 7.97
N HIS A 179 -8.01 -11.11 7.26
CA HIS A 179 -7.89 -10.31 6.04
C HIS A 179 -7.37 -11.15 4.85
N PRO A 180 -8.00 -11.10 3.67
CA PRO A 180 -7.70 -12.02 2.56
C PRO A 180 -6.36 -11.76 1.86
N THR A 181 -5.85 -10.53 1.88
CA THR A 181 -4.69 -10.11 1.07
C THR A 181 -3.70 -9.28 1.87
N ILE A 182 -3.06 -9.88 2.90
CA ILE A 182 -2.03 -9.17 3.68
C ILE A 182 -0.69 -9.32 2.98
N LYS A 183 -0.03 -8.21 2.65
CA LYS A 183 1.34 -8.21 2.13
C LYS A 183 2.33 -8.65 3.22
N PRO A 184 3.43 -9.34 2.86
CA PRO A 184 4.46 -9.72 3.82
C PRO A 184 5.08 -8.48 4.47
N ILE A 185 4.89 -8.30 5.76
CA ILE A 185 5.33 -7.09 6.47
C ILE A 185 6.85 -6.89 6.38
N GLU A 186 7.62 -7.97 6.40
CA GLU A 186 9.09 -7.90 6.28
C GLU A 186 9.54 -7.35 4.93
N PHE A 187 8.80 -7.64 3.85
CA PHE A 187 9.10 -7.05 2.55
C PHE A 187 8.74 -5.55 2.53
N VAL A 188 7.60 -5.18 3.10
CA VAL A 188 7.18 -3.77 3.24
C VAL A 188 8.20 -2.98 4.06
N LYS A 189 8.63 -3.52 5.21
CA LYS A 189 9.68 -2.92 6.05
C LYS A 189 10.98 -2.67 5.28
N LYS A 190 11.44 -3.64 4.51
CA LYS A 190 12.66 -3.49 3.70
C LYS A 190 12.56 -2.32 2.72
N GLN A 191 11.42 -2.15 2.06
CA GLN A 191 11.20 -1.05 1.12
C GLN A 191 11.14 0.30 1.83
N ILE A 192 10.39 0.39 2.93
CA ILE A 192 10.30 1.62 3.74
C ILE A 192 11.67 1.99 4.30
N LEU A 193 12.41 1.03 4.87
CA LEU A 193 13.76 1.24 5.39
C LEU A 193 14.73 1.72 4.31
N ASN A 194 14.63 1.15 3.09
CA ASN A 194 15.48 1.54 1.97
C ASN A 194 15.22 2.97 1.48
N SER A 195 13.98 3.47 1.56
CA SER A 195 13.55 4.68 0.87
C SER A 195 13.08 5.81 1.79
N SER A 196 13.27 5.65 3.10
CA SER A 196 12.95 6.68 4.09
C SER A 196 13.94 6.69 5.24
N GLN A 197 13.95 7.81 5.99
CA GLN A 197 14.72 7.99 7.22
C GLN A 197 13.79 7.95 8.44
N GLU A 198 14.35 7.79 9.65
CA GLU A 198 13.58 7.92 10.88
C GLU A 198 12.88 9.27 10.97
N ASN A 199 11.67 9.28 11.52
CA ASN A 199 10.79 10.43 11.63
C ASN A 199 10.24 10.99 10.30
N GLU A 200 10.60 10.44 9.14
CA GLU A 200 9.96 10.77 7.88
C GLU A 200 8.54 10.19 7.82
N ILE A 201 7.67 10.83 7.04
CA ILE A 201 6.25 10.48 6.94
C ILE A 201 6.02 9.52 5.79
N VAL A 202 5.50 8.35 6.13
CA VAL A 202 5.03 7.32 5.18
C VAL A 202 3.51 7.40 5.06
N PHE A 203 3.01 7.53 3.84
CA PHE A 203 1.57 7.64 3.58
C PHE A 203 1.05 6.45 2.79
N ASP A 204 -0.12 5.94 3.20
CA ASP A 204 -0.87 4.91 2.49
C ASP A 204 -2.33 5.34 2.30
N PRO A 205 -2.73 5.79 1.09
CA PRO A 205 -4.10 6.20 0.81
C PRO A 205 -5.11 5.05 0.78
N PHE A 206 -4.66 3.80 0.71
CA PHE A 206 -5.51 2.61 0.64
C PHE A 206 -5.04 1.57 1.65
N SER A 207 -5.08 1.94 2.94
CA SER A 207 -4.41 1.22 4.03
C SER A 207 -4.83 -0.23 4.19
N GLY A 208 -6.05 -0.60 3.82
CA GLY A 208 -6.58 -1.94 4.01
C GLY A 208 -6.40 -2.41 5.45
N SER A 209 -5.65 -3.47 5.64
CA SER A 209 -5.31 -4.01 6.96
C SER A 209 -4.21 -3.24 7.71
N GLY A 210 -3.72 -2.10 7.21
CA GLY A 210 -2.74 -1.23 7.86
C GLY A 210 -1.28 -1.70 7.79
N THR A 211 -0.91 -2.62 6.90
CA THR A 211 0.45 -3.18 6.86
C THR A 211 1.53 -2.12 6.71
N THR A 212 1.32 -1.11 5.86
CA THR A 212 2.24 0.02 5.66
C THR A 212 2.42 0.84 6.94
N CYS A 213 1.31 1.18 7.60
CA CYS A 213 1.32 1.99 8.82
C CYS A 213 2.00 1.25 9.99
N VAL A 214 1.74 -0.05 10.14
CA VAL A 214 2.40 -0.91 11.13
C VAL A 214 3.91 -0.97 10.86
N ALA A 215 4.30 -1.24 9.61
CA ALA A 215 5.71 -1.29 9.23
C ALA A 215 6.43 0.05 9.46
N ALA A 216 5.80 1.18 9.12
CA ALA A 216 6.34 2.51 9.37
C ALA A 216 6.53 2.78 10.86
N LYS A 217 5.51 2.48 11.69
CA LYS A 217 5.58 2.61 13.15
C LYS A 217 6.72 1.79 13.75
N GLU A 218 6.86 0.52 13.37
CA GLU A 218 7.91 -0.36 13.89
C GLU A 218 9.32 0.04 13.46
N LEU A 219 9.43 0.84 12.41
CA LEU A 219 10.69 1.41 11.91
C LEU A 219 10.96 2.85 12.39
N ASN A 220 10.21 3.37 13.36
CA ASN A 220 10.32 4.75 13.86
C ASN A 220 10.06 5.82 12.75
N ARG A 221 9.20 5.52 11.78
CA ARG A 221 8.67 6.48 10.82
C ARG A 221 7.31 6.98 11.32
N GLN A 222 7.01 8.23 11.02
CA GLN A 222 5.66 8.72 11.16
C GLN A 222 4.80 8.12 10.03
N TYR A 223 3.51 7.96 10.27
CA TYR A 223 2.63 7.36 9.27
C TYR A 223 1.30 8.10 9.16
N ILE A 224 0.70 8.00 7.99
CA ILE A 224 -0.67 8.42 7.71
C ILE A 224 -1.31 7.32 6.88
N GLY A 225 -2.49 6.86 7.29
CA GLY A 225 -3.29 5.91 6.55
C GLY A 225 -4.70 6.42 6.30
N ILE A 226 -5.30 6.03 5.18
CA ILE A 226 -6.72 6.24 4.92
C ILE A 226 -7.33 4.90 4.50
N GLU A 227 -8.50 4.58 5.08
CA GLU A 227 -9.25 3.37 4.75
C GLU A 227 -10.73 3.70 4.65
N ILE A 228 -11.38 3.26 3.57
CA ILE A 228 -12.80 3.54 3.31
C ILE A 228 -13.72 2.49 3.92
N ASP A 229 -13.25 1.24 4.05
CA ASP A 229 -14.03 0.13 4.58
C ASP A 229 -13.94 0.10 6.11
N PRO A 230 -15.07 0.22 6.84
CA PRO A 230 -15.06 0.24 8.30
C PRO A 230 -14.52 -1.06 8.95
N GLU A 231 -14.67 -2.21 8.28
CA GLU A 231 -14.17 -3.49 8.79
C GLU A 231 -12.65 -3.54 8.68
N TYR A 232 -12.10 -3.14 7.51
CA TYR A 232 -10.65 -3.06 7.33
C TYR A 232 -10.00 -1.96 8.18
N TYR A 233 -10.69 -0.83 8.34
CA TYR A 233 -10.27 0.21 9.28
C TYR A 233 -10.12 -0.36 10.71
N LYS A 234 -11.12 -1.09 11.21
CA LYS A 234 -11.04 -1.72 12.53
C LYS A 234 -9.85 -2.68 12.63
N ILE A 235 -9.68 -3.56 11.64
CA ILE A 235 -8.54 -4.49 11.58
C ILE A 235 -7.21 -3.72 11.63
N SER A 236 -7.11 -2.61 10.91
CA SER A 236 -5.88 -1.81 10.86
C SER A 236 -5.55 -1.15 12.20
N ILE A 237 -6.57 -0.67 12.93
CA ILE A 237 -6.40 -0.13 14.28
C ILE A 237 -5.97 -1.23 15.27
N ASP A 238 -6.67 -2.37 15.28
CA ASP A 238 -6.34 -3.51 16.12
C ASP A 238 -4.87 -3.96 15.89
N ARG A 239 -4.41 -3.98 14.64
CA ARG A 239 -3.01 -4.31 14.33
C ARG A 239 -2.01 -3.26 14.81
N LEU A 240 -2.32 -1.98 14.69
CA LEU A 240 -1.49 -0.89 15.22
C LEU A 240 -1.35 -0.94 16.75
N GLU A 241 -2.38 -1.44 17.44
CA GLU A 241 -2.41 -1.64 18.89
C GLU A 241 -1.88 -3.01 19.31
N GLY A 242 -1.50 -3.88 18.33
CA GLY A 242 -1.01 -5.24 18.60
C GLY A 242 -2.11 -6.21 19.05
N ILE A 243 -3.37 -5.90 18.74
CA ILE A 243 -4.52 -6.74 19.09
C ILE A 243 -4.74 -7.78 17.95
N LEU A 244 -4.91 -9.04 18.33
CA LEU A 244 -5.19 -10.15 17.44
C LEU A 244 -6.70 -10.29 17.20
N ALA A 245 -7.09 -10.96 16.12
CA ALA A 245 -8.50 -11.22 15.76
C ALA A 245 -9.29 -11.95 16.87
N ASN A 246 -8.62 -12.68 17.76
CA ASN A 246 -9.20 -13.31 18.94
C ASN A 246 -9.27 -12.41 20.19
N GLY A 247 -8.94 -11.13 20.05
CA GLY A 247 -8.94 -10.14 21.17
C GLY A 247 -7.74 -10.23 22.11
N GLN A 248 -6.76 -11.10 21.85
CA GLN A 248 -5.54 -11.17 22.66
C GLN A 248 -4.52 -10.12 22.18
N THR A 249 -3.78 -9.55 23.12
CA THR A 249 -2.66 -8.66 22.79
C THR A 249 -1.44 -9.48 22.37
N SER A 250 -0.76 -9.10 21.28
CA SER A 250 0.50 -9.70 20.89
C SER A 250 1.59 -9.35 21.89
N MET A 251 2.30 -10.35 22.44
CA MET A 251 3.40 -10.13 23.40
C MET A 251 4.68 -9.55 22.77
N PHE A 252 4.65 -9.13 21.51
CA PHE A 252 5.80 -8.59 20.78
C PHE A 252 5.62 -7.10 20.46
N ILE A 253 5.34 -6.28 21.48
CA ILE A 253 5.52 -4.83 21.41
C ILE A 253 6.58 -4.48 22.45
N SER A 254 7.84 -4.65 22.07
CA SER A 254 8.97 -4.06 22.80
C SER A 254 10.08 -3.76 21.81
#